data_c62797919e7245c23ff0c9aa401b0e66
#
_entry.id   c62797919e7245c23ff0c9aa401b0e66
#
_cell.length_a   1.000
_cell.length_b   1.000
_cell.length_c   1.000
_cell.angle_alpha   90.00
_cell.angle_beta   90.00
_cell.angle_gamma   90.00
#
_symmetry.space_group_name_H-M   'P 1'
#
loop_
_entity.id
_entity.type
_entity.pdbx_description
1 polymer ?
#
loop_
_entity_poly.entity_id
_entity_poly.type
_entity_poly.pdbx_seq_one_letter_code
_entity_poly.pdbx_strand_id
1 'polypeptide(L)'
;MEINRVWEMPNSRTFQIKAIKEIIEKYSHGVVIDPFANSNKLATVTNDLDEQYETDYHMDATDFLSMFENGSIDVVLYDPPYSPRQVAECYKDLGKTVNMKTTQASYWSKQKEQIGRIVKPGGYVITCSWNSGGIGKKHGFEIVEILLVAHGGWHNDTIVVVEKKKEAQQWMLGKRFQVKSG
;
A
#
# COMPACT_ATOMS: atom_id res chain seq x y z
N MET A 1 -16.28 6.94 -7.35
CA MET A 1 -15.26 7.30 -6.33
C MET A 1 -15.99 7.99 -5.18
N GLU A 2 -15.86 7.46 -4.00
CA GLU A 2 -16.37 8.01 -2.74
C GLU A 2 -15.27 8.78 -2.02
N ILE A 3 -15.60 9.90 -1.34
CA ILE A 3 -14.63 10.66 -0.54
C ILE A 3 -15.29 10.97 0.81
N ASN A 4 -14.66 10.49 1.86
CA ASN A 4 -15.09 10.67 3.24
C ASN A 4 -14.01 11.37 4.07
N ARG A 5 -14.42 12.06 5.13
CA ARG A 5 -13.51 12.68 6.09
C ARG A 5 -13.98 12.38 7.51
N VAL A 6 -13.04 11.95 8.34
CA VAL A 6 -13.25 11.72 9.77
C VAL A 6 -12.16 12.42 10.58
N TRP A 7 -12.39 12.59 11.86
CA TRP A 7 -11.38 13.02 12.81
C TRP A 7 -11.16 11.91 13.81
N GLU A 8 -9.91 11.43 13.92
CA GLU A 8 -9.51 10.42 14.90
C GLU A 8 -8.10 10.70 15.43
N MET A 9 -7.84 10.30 16.67
CA MET A 9 -6.52 10.43 17.26
C MET A 9 -5.48 9.63 16.45
N PRO A 10 -4.26 10.18 16.28
CA PRO A 10 -3.19 9.46 15.62
C PRO A 10 -2.80 8.22 16.42
N ASN A 11 -2.41 7.16 15.73
CA ASN A 11 -1.90 5.93 16.31
C ASN A 11 -0.67 5.50 15.52
N SER A 12 0.41 5.15 16.19
CA SER A 12 1.62 4.59 15.56
C SER A 12 1.36 3.28 14.80
N ARG A 13 0.23 2.64 15.08
CA ARG A 13 -0.31 1.48 14.37
C ARG A 13 -1.48 1.93 13.51
N THR A 14 -1.19 2.42 12.32
CA THR A 14 -2.16 3.03 11.39
C THR A 14 -3.44 2.21 11.23
N PHE A 15 -3.33 0.89 11.08
CA PHE A 15 -4.48 0.00 10.88
C PHE A 15 -5.33 -0.27 12.13
N GLN A 16 -4.92 0.23 13.31
CA GLN A 16 -5.75 0.21 14.53
C GLN A 16 -6.65 1.43 14.67
N ILE A 17 -6.47 2.45 13.84
CA ILE A 17 -7.38 3.59 13.75
C ILE A 17 -8.73 3.06 13.26
N LYS A 18 -9.80 3.30 14.02
CA LYS A 18 -11.11 2.67 13.81
C LYS A 18 -11.62 2.83 12.38
N ALA A 19 -11.64 4.07 11.86
CA ALA A 19 -12.14 4.32 10.52
C ALA A 19 -11.29 3.65 9.42
N ILE A 20 -9.98 3.51 9.63
CA ILE A 20 -9.08 2.79 8.70
C ILE A 20 -9.37 1.29 8.76
N LYS A 21 -9.55 0.75 9.96
CA LYS A 21 -9.91 -0.66 10.14
C LYS A 21 -11.23 -1.00 9.46
N GLU A 22 -12.25 -0.15 9.57
CA GLU A 22 -13.54 -0.32 8.90
C GLU A 22 -13.39 -0.35 7.36
N ILE A 23 -12.53 0.49 6.78
CA ILE A 23 -12.18 0.44 5.35
C ILE A 23 -11.50 -0.89 5.00
N ILE A 24 -10.53 -1.34 5.80
CA ILE A 24 -9.86 -2.62 5.57
C ILE A 24 -10.87 -3.77 5.61
N GLU A 25 -11.73 -3.83 6.60
CA GLU A 25 -12.77 -4.85 6.74
C GLU A 25 -13.78 -4.82 5.57
N LYS A 26 -14.14 -3.63 5.07
CA LYS A 26 -15.05 -3.44 3.92
C LYS A 26 -14.50 -4.07 2.63
N TYR A 27 -13.18 -3.97 2.39
CA TYR A 27 -12.57 -4.39 1.12
C TYR A 27 -11.77 -5.68 1.20
N SER A 28 -11.43 -6.18 2.41
CA SER A 28 -10.66 -7.41 2.57
C SER A 28 -11.46 -8.65 2.23
N HIS A 29 -10.92 -9.45 1.33
CA HIS A 29 -11.43 -10.78 0.97
C HIS A 29 -10.32 -11.63 0.34
N GLY A 30 -10.49 -12.95 0.34
CA GLY A 30 -9.53 -13.86 -0.25
C GLY A 30 -8.14 -13.78 0.37
N VAL A 31 -7.12 -13.76 -0.46
CA VAL A 31 -5.72 -13.66 -0.02
C VAL A 31 -5.34 -12.19 0.17
N VAL A 32 -5.13 -11.79 1.41
CA VAL A 32 -4.73 -10.44 1.82
C VAL A 32 -3.27 -10.47 2.25
N ILE A 33 -2.44 -9.57 1.73
CA ILE A 33 -1.03 -9.46 2.14
C ILE A 33 -0.71 -8.07 2.70
N ASP A 34 0.23 -8.02 3.65
CA ASP A 34 0.72 -6.81 4.26
C ASP A 34 2.26 -6.81 4.27
N PRO A 35 2.93 -6.03 3.40
CA PRO A 35 4.39 -5.97 3.34
C PRO A 35 5.04 -5.16 4.47
N PHE A 36 4.26 -4.43 5.29
CA PHE A 36 4.71 -3.56 6.39
C PHE A 36 3.86 -3.77 7.63
N ALA A 37 3.65 -5.03 8.01
CA ALA A 37 2.61 -5.42 8.95
C ALA A 37 2.83 -4.93 10.39
N ASN A 38 4.08 -4.72 10.82
CA ASN A 38 4.36 -4.41 12.22
C ASN A 38 3.67 -5.48 13.11
N SER A 39 2.80 -5.10 14.03
CA SER A 39 1.99 -6.01 14.84
C SER A 39 0.57 -6.24 14.28
N ASN A 40 0.29 -5.83 13.05
CA ASN A 40 -1.02 -5.99 12.42
C ASN A 40 -1.27 -7.46 12.03
N LYS A 41 -2.48 -7.93 12.29
CA LYS A 41 -2.93 -9.31 11.98
C LYS A 41 -4.16 -9.35 11.07
N LEU A 42 -4.43 -8.26 10.32
CA LEU A 42 -5.58 -8.16 9.42
C LEU A 42 -5.33 -8.82 8.05
N ALA A 43 -4.06 -9.08 7.71
CA ALA A 43 -3.68 -9.78 6.50
C ALA A 43 -3.55 -11.29 6.71
N THR A 44 -3.73 -12.05 5.63
CA THR A 44 -3.55 -13.52 5.59
C THR A 44 -2.06 -13.88 5.62
N VAL A 45 -1.23 -13.06 4.97
CA VAL A 45 0.24 -13.21 4.93
C VAL A 45 0.87 -11.87 5.27
N THR A 46 1.75 -11.88 6.26
CA THR A 46 2.37 -10.70 6.84
C THR A 46 3.87 -10.70 6.66
N ASN A 47 4.44 -9.51 6.45
CA ASN A 47 5.88 -9.29 6.41
C ASN A 47 6.23 -8.03 7.17
N ASP A 48 7.34 -8.03 7.85
CA ASP A 48 8.00 -6.84 8.36
C ASP A 48 9.52 -7.02 8.29
N LEU A 49 10.25 -5.94 8.06
CA LEU A 49 11.71 -5.98 8.06
C LEU A 49 12.29 -6.18 9.46
N ASP A 50 11.54 -5.79 10.49
CA ASP A 50 11.91 -5.88 11.89
C ASP A 50 11.49 -7.22 12.49
N GLU A 51 12.49 -8.04 12.85
CA GLU A 51 12.31 -9.36 13.41
C GLU A 51 11.69 -9.37 14.81
N GLN A 52 11.54 -8.20 15.47
CA GLN A 52 10.83 -8.11 16.76
C GLN A 52 9.32 -8.32 16.60
N TYR A 53 8.76 -8.08 15.41
CA TYR A 53 7.35 -8.30 15.15
C TYR A 53 7.08 -9.75 14.76
N GLU A 54 5.99 -10.29 15.26
CA GLU A 54 5.54 -11.64 14.95
C GLU A 54 4.81 -11.66 13.59
N THR A 55 5.57 -11.79 12.51
CA THR A 55 5.08 -11.86 11.12
C THR A 55 5.52 -13.17 10.45
N ASP A 56 4.89 -13.52 9.33
CA ASP A 56 5.21 -14.74 8.58
C ASP A 56 6.58 -14.66 7.90
N TYR A 57 7.00 -13.45 7.51
CA TYR A 57 8.27 -13.18 6.82
C TYR A 57 8.97 -11.95 7.43
N HIS A 58 10.31 -11.95 7.34
CA HIS A 58 11.18 -10.86 7.78
C HIS A 58 12.17 -10.47 6.69
N MET A 59 11.67 -9.77 5.65
CA MET A 59 12.49 -9.38 4.51
C MET A 59 12.12 -7.99 3.98
N ASP A 60 12.94 -7.47 3.07
CA ASP A 60 12.60 -6.23 2.35
C ASP A 60 11.24 -6.36 1.66
N ALA A 61 10.42 -5.31 1.73
CA ALA A 61 9.08 -5.34 1.16
C ALA A 61 9.07 -5.61 -0.35
N THR A 62 10.09 -5.16 -1.10
CA THR A 62 10.20 -5.44 -2.53
C THR A 62 10.48 -6.91 -2.79
N ASP A 63 11.34 -7.54 -1.99
CA ASP A 63 11.65 -8.97 -2.09
C ASP A 63 10.42 -9.80 -1.71
N PHE A 64 9.73 -9.45 -0.63
CA PHE A 64 8.47 -10.07 -0.22
C PHE A 64 7.43 -10.03 -1.34
N LEU A 65 7.17 -8.86 -1.91
CA LEU A 65 6.22 -8.71 -3.01
C LEU A 65 6.62 -9.50 -4.26
N SER A 66 7.93 -9.70 -4.49
CA SER A 66 8.44 -10.44 -5.65
C SER A 66 8.18 -11.94 -5.59
N MET A 67 7.91 -12.50 -4.41
CA MET A 67 7.67 -13.94 -4.21
C MET A 67 6.32 -14.41 -4.78
N PHE A 68 5.36 -13.51 -4.92
CA PHE A 68 4.00 -13.87 -5.36
C PHE A 68 3.89 -13.94 -6.88
N GLU A 69 3.06 -14.86 -7.36
CA GLU A 69 2.76 -15.03 -8.77
C GLU A 69 1.89 -13.87 -9.31
N ASN A 70 1.92 -13.68 -10.63
CA ASN A 70 1.08 -12.68 -11.30
C ASN A 70 -0.40 -12.95 -11.04
N GLY A 71 -1.13 -11.94 -10.58
CA GLY A 71 -2.58 -12.06 -10.36
C GLY A 71 -2.96 -13.11 -9.33
N SER A 72 -2.17 -13.29 -8.27
CA SER A 72 -2.43 -14.26 -7.19
C SER A 72 -3.07 -13.65 -5.94
N ILE A 73 -2.98 -12.32 -5.77
CA ILE A 73 -3.39 -11.61 -4.56
C ILE A 73 -4.72 -10.90 -4.76
N ASP A 74 -5.62 -11.02 -3.80
CA ASP A 74 -6.92 -10.35 -3.83
C ASP A 74 -6.83 -8.93 -3.26
N VAL A 75 -6.10 -8.73 -2.15
CA VAL A 75 -5.95 -7.42 -1.49
C VAL A 75 -4.53 -7.21 -0.99
N VAL A 76 -4.00 -6.00 -1.17
CA VAL A 76 -2.75 -5.55 -0.55
C VAL A 76 -3.04 -4.42 0.43
N LEU A 77 -2.63 -4.57 1.68
CA LEU A 77 -2.56 -3.49 2.66
C LEU A 77 -1.18 -2.83 2.51
N TYR A 78 -1.15 -1.55 2.15
CA TYR A 78 0.11 -0.88 1.80
C TYR A 78 0.30 0.38 2.62
N ASP A 79 1.00 0.24 3.75
CA ASP A 79 1.35 1.33 4.68
C ASP A 79 2.89 1.51 4.77
N PRO A 80 3.56 1.90 3.67
CA PRO A 80 5.00 2.05 3.63
C PRO A 80 5.45 3.29 4.43
N PRO A 81 6.73 3.39 4.80
CA PRO A 81 7.29 4.66 5.27
C PRO A 81 7.00 5.79 4.26
N TYR A 82 6.48 6.92 4.75
CA TYR A 82 5.94 7.99 3.89
C TYR A 82 6.99 8.94 3.33
N SER A 83 8.23 8.87 3.83
CA SER A 83 9.30 9.74 3.40
C SER A 83 10.66 9.01 3.36
N PRO A 84 11.63 9.52 2.56
CA PRO A 84 13.00 8.99 2.56
C PRO A 84 13.65 8.99 3.95
N ARG A 85 13.30 9.99 4.78
CA ARG A 85 13.78 10.09 6.15
C ARG A 85 13.27 8.93 7.00
N GLN A 86 11.98 8.63 6.95
CA GLN A 86 11.39 7.48 7.68
C GLN A 86 11.99 6.16 7.21
N VAL A 87 12.20 5.97 5.90
CA VAL A 87 12.90 4.78 5.39
C VAL A 87 14.29 4.67 6.00
N ALA A 88 15.06 5.78 5.98
CA ALA A 88 16.41 5.79 6.55
C ALA A 88 16.43 5.49 8.06
N GLU A 89 15.47 6.04 8.81
CA GLU A 89 15.30 5.79 10.24
C GLU A 89 15.00 4.31 10.50
N CYS A 90 14.03 3.71 9.80
CA CYS A 90 13.69 2.29 9.93
C CYS A 90 14.91 1.37 9.68
N TYR A 91 15.66 1.59 8.60
CA TYR A 91 16.83 0.78 8.29
C TYR A 91 17.96 0.96 9.33
N LYS A 92 18.19 2.20 9.78
CA LYS A 92 19.21 2.52 10.78
C LYS A 92 18.89 1.89 12.14
N ASP A 93 17.64 1.93 12.57
CA ASP A 93 17.20 1.36 13.85
C ASP A 93 17.41 -0.17 13.86
N LEU A 94 17.33 -0.80 12.70
CA LEU A 94 17.61 -2.24 12.51
C LEU A 94 19.10 -2.55 12.25
N GLY A 95 20.00 -1.57 12.37
CA GLY A 95 21.44 -1.76 12.08
C GLY A 95 21.74 -2.08 10.61
N LYS A 96 20.77 -1.84 9.71
CA LYS A 96 20.93 -2.10 8.28
C LYS A 96 21.49 -0.87 7.55
N THR A 97 22.32 -1.12 6.51
CA THR A 97 22.94 -0.02 5.75
C THR A 97 21.92 0.71 4.91
N VAL A 98 21.78 2.00 5.15
CA VAL A 98 21.03 2.90 4.27
C VAL A 98 21.88 3.22 3.04
N ASN A 99 21.37 2.96 1.86
CA ASN A 99 22.03 3.31 0.60
C ASN A 99 21.13 4.21 -0.26
N MET A 100 21.70 4.81 -1.30
CA MET A 100 20.93 5.70 -2.20
C MET A 100 19.73 5.00 -2.85
N LYS A 101 19.75 3.67 -3.02
CA LYS A 101 18.65 2.91 -3.62
C LYS A 101 17.43 2.82 -2.69
N THR A 102 17.65 2.78 -1.36
CA THR A 102 16.56 2.68 -0.36
C THR A 102 15.89 4.02 -0.06
N THR A 103 16.54 5.14 -0.39
CA THR A 103 16.01 6.49 -0.11
C THR A 103 15.56 7.27 -1.35
N GLN A 104 15.67 6.68 -2.54
CA GLN A 104 15.21 7.31 -3.78
C GLN A 104 13.74 7.00 -4.06
N ALA A 105 13.10 7.82 -4.89
CA ALA A 105 11.73 7.59 -5.39
C ALA A 105 11.56 6.21 -6.06
N SER A 106 12.65 5.59 -6.53
CA SER A 106 12.68 4.24 -7.07
C SER A 106 12.32 3.16 -6.04
N TYR A 107 12.48 3.40 -4.74
CA TYR A 107 12.09 2.47 -3.67
C TYR A 107 10.59 2.14 -3.77
N TRP A 108 9.73 3.16 -3.69
CA TRP A 108 8.28 2.96 -3.83
C TRP A 108 7.87 2.53 -5.24
N SER A 109 8.57 2.99 -6.27
CA SER A 109 8.24 2.64 -7.66
C SER A 109 8.35 1.14 -7.92
N LYS A 110 9.38 0.47 -7.42
CA LYS A 110 9.54 -0.98 -7.54
C LYS A 110 8.44 -1.75 -6.81
N GLN A 111 8.10 -1.34 -5.59
CA GLN A 111 7.00 -1.94 -4.84
C GLN A 111 5.67 -1.79 -5.58
N LYS A 112 5.35 -0.59 -6.10
CA LYS A 112 4.15 -0.34 -6.89
C LYS A 112 4.09 -1.18 -8.18
N GLU A 113 5.23 -1.42 -8.83
CA GLU A 113 5.34 -2.30 -9.99
C GLU A 113 4.99 -3.74 -9.61
N GLN A 114 5.54 -4.26 -8.51
CA GLN A 114 5.22 -5.59 -8.01
C GLN A 114 3.76 -5.72 -7.61
N ILE A 115 3.21 -4.75 -6.87
CA ILE A 115 1.79 -4.72 -6.52
C ILE A 115 0.92 -4.73 -7.79
N GLY A 116 1.32 -3.95 -8.80
CA GLY A 116 0.65 -3.94 -10.10
C GLY A 116 0.64 -5.30 -10.80
N ARG A 117 1.67 -6.11 -10.60
CA ARG A 117 1.79 -7.45 -11.19
C ARG A 117 0.97 -8.51 -10.44
N ILE A 118 1.06 -8.52 -9.10
CA ILE A 118 0.54 -9.60 -8.27
C ILE A 118 -0.95 -9.51 -7.96
N VAL A 119 -1.52 -8.30 -7.92
CA VAL A 119 -2.96 -8.13 -7.63
C VAL A 119 -3.79 -8.63 -8.80
N LYS A 120 -4.82 -9.40 -8.51
CA LYS A 120 -5.79 -9.92 -9.50
C LYS A 120 -6.57 -8.78 -10.17
N PRO A 121 -7.01 -8.92 -11.42
CA PRO A 121 -8.08 -8.09 -11.95
C PRO A 121 -9.30 -8.10 -11.00
N GLY A 122 -9.84 -6.92 -10.68
CA GLY A 122 -10.92 -6.77 -9.70
C GLY A 122 -10.46 -6.72 -8.23
N GLY A 123 -9.21 -7.06 -7.93
CA GLY A 123 -8.63 -6.98 -6.58
C GLY A 123 -8.34 -5.53 -6.15
N TYR A 124 -8.00 -5.35 -4.89
CA TYR A 124 -7.87 -4.03 -4.26
C TYR A 124 -6.48 -3.78 -3.69
N VAL A 125 -6.13 -2.50 -3.59
CA VAL A 125 -5.02 -2.03 -2.75
C VAL A 125 -5.55 -0.93 -1.83
N ILE A 126 -5.22 -1.03 -0.55
CA ILE A 126 -5.54 -0.04 0.46
C ILE A 126 -4.22 0.61 0.87
N THR A 127 -4.02 1.83 0.42
CA THR A 127 -2.77 2.59 0.66
C THR A 127 -3.00 3.64 1.74
N CYS A 128 -2.18 3.65 2.80
CA CYS A 128 -2.09 4.75 3.74
C CYS A 128 -0.87 5.62 3.40
N SER A 129 -1.05 6.93 3.39
CA SER A 129 0.05 7.88 3.11
C SER A 129 -0.34 9.32 3.46
N TRP A 130 0.57 10.27 3.22
CA TRP A 130 0.29 11.71 3.32
C TRP A 130 -0.20 12.33 1.99
N ASN A 131 -0.42 11.51 0.97
CA ASN A 131 -0.92 11.96 -0.33
C ASN A 131 -1.91 10.94 -0.92
N SER A 132 -2.65 11.36 -1.93
CA SER A 132 -3.67 10.53 -2.59
C SER A 132 -3.16 9.80 -3.85
N GLY A 133 -1.85 9.65 -4.00
CA GLY A 133 -1.26 9.10 -5.23
C GLY A 133 -1.48 7.61 -5.45
N GLY A 134 -1.62 6.84 -4.39
CA GLY A 134 -1.86 5.39 -4.44
C GLY A 134 -0.83 4.62 -5.30
N ILE A 135 -1.25 3.50 -5.87
CA ILE A 135 -0.47 2.70 -6.83
C ILE A 135 -0.54 3.32 -8.22
N GLY A 136 -1.72 3.73 -8.64
CA GLY A 136 -1.97 4.59 -9.78
C GLY A 136 -2.35 3.89 -11.08
N LYS A 137 -2.89 4.70 -11.98
CA LYS A 137 -3.44 4.28 -13.29
C LYS A 137 -2.43 3.58 -14.18
N LYS A 138 -1.13 3.92 -14.10
CA LYS A 138 -0.08 3.29 -14.92
C LYS A 138 0.09 1.79 -14.62
N HIS A 139 -0.29 1.36 -13.41
CA HIS A 139 -0.27 -0.04 -12.99
C HIS A 139 -1.64 -0.73 -13.13
N GLY A 140 -2.62 -0.06 -13.77
CA GLY A 140 -3.94 -0.61 -14.04
C GLY A 140 -4.97 -0.38 -12.94
N PHE A 141 -4.72 0.52 -11.99
CA PHE A 141 -5.63 0.80 -10.89
C PHE A 141 -6.48 2.05 -11.13
N GLU A 142 -7.65 2.07 -10.49
CA GLU A 142 -8.51 3.26 -10.39
C GLU A 142 -8.96 3.43 -8.95
N ILE A 143 -9.00 4.68 -8.50
CA ILE A 143 -9.42 5.02 -7.14
C ILE A 143 -10.94 4.82 -7.04
N VAL A 144 -11.37 4.05 -6.04
CA VAL A 144 -12.79 3.80 -5.75
C VAL A 144 -13.26 4.54 -4.49
N GLU A 145 -12.36 4.71 -3.51
CA GLU A 145 -12.67 5.43 -2.27
C GLU A 145 -11.43 6.17 -1.74
N ILE A 146 -11.64 7.34 -1.14
CA ILE A 146 -10.63 8.07 -0.36
C ILE A 146 -11.22 8.39 1.00
N LEU A 147 -10.49 8.04 2.06
CA LEU A 147 -10.79 8.46 3.43
C LEU A 147 -9.70 9.42 3.91
N LEU A 148 -10.12 10.62 4.30
CA LEU A 148 -9.25 11.61 4.93
C LEU A 148 -9.40 11.47 6.44
N VAL A 149 -8.35 11.03 7.13
CA VAL A 149 -8.32 10.90 8.59
C VAL A 149 -7.54 12.07 9.15
N ALA A 150 -8.27 13.08 9.64
CA ALA A 150 -7.68 14.25 10.27
C ALA A 150 -7.28 13.92 11.72
N HIS A 151 -6.04 14.19 12.07
CA HIS A 151 -5.51 13.94 13.41
C HIS A 151 -5.43 15.20 14.29
N GLY A 152 -5.43 16.35 13.65
CA GLY A 152 -5.34 17.65 14.35
C GLY A 152 -3.97 17.93 14.96
N GLY A 153 -3.83 19.14 15.54
CA GLY A 153 -2.59 19.58 16.19
C GLY A 153 -1.40 19.63 15.25
N TRP A 154 -0.30 19.00 15.67
CA TRP A 154 0.98 18.96 14.93
C TRP A 154 1.15 17.69 14.08
N HIS A 155 0.13 16.83 14.03
CA HIS A 155 0.19 15.57 13.30
C HIS A 155 -0.26 15.76 11.85
N ASN A 156 0.44 15.11 10.92
CA ASN A 156 -0.02 15.03 9.55
C ASN A 156 -1.27 14.13 9.48
N ASP A 157 -2.23 14.53 8.67
CA ASP A 157 -3.40 13.71 8.38
C ASP A 157 -2.98 12.42 7.65
N THR A 158 -3.72 11.33 7.88
CA THR A 158 -3.57 10.10 7.09
C THR A 158 -4.59 10.09 5.97
N ILE A 159 -4.11 9.88 4.74
CA ILE A 159 -4.95 9.71 3.56
C ILE A 159 -4.97 8.24 3.20
N VAL A 160 -6.15 7.62 3.30
CA VAL A 160 -6.37 6.24 2.88
C VAL A 160 -6.94 6.24 1.48
N VAL A 161 -6.27 5.58 0.55
CA VAL A 161 -6.71 5.46 -0.84
C VAL A 161 -7.01 4.00 -1.13
N VAL A 162 -8.25 3.70 -1.46
CA VAL A 162 -8.66 2.39 -1.93
C VAL A 162 -8.70 2.42 -3.46
N GLU A 163 -7.90 1.54 -4.06
CA GLU A 163 -7.84 1.39 -5.50
C GLU A 163 -8.26 -0.02 -5.90
N LYS A 164 -9.03 -0.11 -6.99
CA LYS A 164 -9.42 -1.37 -7.61
C LYS A 164 -8.64 -1.59 -8.89
N LYS A 165 -8.11 -2.79 -9.06
CA LYS A 165 -7.47 -3.17 -10.32
C LYS A 165 -8.52 -3.42 -11.40
N LYS A 166 -8.35 -2.77 -12.55
CA LYS A 166 -9.24 -2.91 -13.71
C LYS A 166 -9.24 -4.33 -14.24
N GLU A 167 -10.40 -4.76 -14.72
CA GLU A 167 -10.50 -5.99 -15.48
C GLU A 167 -9.64 -5.92 -16.76
N ALA A 168 -9.06 -7.04 -17.16
CA ALA A 168 -8.09 -7.10 -18.27
C ALA A 168 -8.64 -6.49 -19.57
N GLN A 169 -9.93 -6.67 -19.85
CA GLN A 169 -10.58 -6.10 -21.06
C GLN A 169 -10.70 -4.57 -20.99
N GLN A 170 -11.01 -4.00 -19.84
CA GLN A 170 -11.11 -2.54 -19.66
C GLN A 170 -9.75 -1.85 -19.77
N TRP A 171 -8.70 -2.51 -19.30
CA TRP A 171 -7.34 -1.97 -19.39
C TRP A 171 -6.81 -1.95 -20.83
N MET A 172 -7.10 -3.00 -21.63
CA MET A 172 -6.70 -3.06 -23.04
C MET A 172 -7.46 -2.04 -23.92
N LEU A 173 -8.74 -1.78 -23.65
CA LEU A 173 -9.51 -0.76 -24.34
C LEU A 173 -8.95 0.64 -24.07
N GLY A 174 -8.61 0.97 -22.83
CA GLY A 174 -8.01 2.26 -22.48
C GLY A 174 -6.66 2.50 -23.17
N LYS A 175 -5.80 1.49 -23.32
CA LYS A 175 -4.54 1.60 -24.07
C LYS A 175 -4.73 1.81 -25.55
N ARG A 176 -5.73 1.19 -26.18
CA ARG A 176 -6.02 1.39 -27.62
C ARG A 176 -6.42 2.82 -27.96
N PHE A 177 -7.08 3.53 -27.05
CA PHE A 177 -7.45 4.93 -27.26
C PHE A 177 -6.30 5.92 -27.03
N GLN A 178 -5.32 5.59 -26.20
CA GLN A 178 -4.15 6.45 -25.97
C GLN A 178 -3.12 6.41 -27.11
N VAL A 179 -3.04 5.34 -27.90
CA VAL A 179 -2.07 5.21 -29.01
C VAL A 179 -2.52 5.97 -30.28
N LYS A 180 -3.78 6.45 -30.35
CA LYS A 180 -4.31 7.17 -31.53
C LYS A 180 -4.27 8.70 -31.43
N SER A 181 -3.71 9.27 -30.36
CA SER A 181 -3.59 10.72 -30.15
C SER A 181 -2.14 11.22 -30.18
N GLY A 182 -1.27 10.52 -30.92
CA GLY A 182 0.10 10.97 -31.22
C GLY A 182 0.24 11.27 -32.73
#